data_8eb813a6e20fa4a82effa9a1b76b56d7
#
_entry.id   8eb813a6e20fa4a82effa9a1b76b56d7
#
_cell.length_a   1.000
_cell.length_b   1.000
_cell.length_c   1.000
_cell.angle_alpha   90.00
_cell.angle_beta   90.00
_cell.angle_gamma   90.00
#
_symmetry.space_group_name_H-M   'P 1'
#
loop_
_entity.id
_entity.type
_entity.pdbx_description
1 polymer ?
#
loop_
_entity_poly.entity_id
_entity_poly.type
_entity_poly.pdbx_seq_one_letter_code
_entity_poly.pdbx_strand_id
1 'polypeptide(L)'
;MKHTCDLVSMPLMVEPLVMQDNTNGGYMVDGDLDKILPLVRQAVELGADIIKADPCVDISQYHKVIEIAQGVPVLVRGGGKVSDFEILTRTRELMDQGARGIVYGRNVIHHDNPGAMTRALMAIVHDNASIETAMAIVG
;
A
#
# COMPACT_ATOMS: atom_id res chain seq x y z
N MET A 1 -3.02 -23.05 3.13
CA MET A 1 -2.03 -22.04 3.57
C MET A 1 -2.42 -21.44 4.93
N LYS A 2 -3.61 -20.82 5.13
CA LYS A 2 -4.00 -20.24 6.44
C LYS A 2 -3.85 -21.24 7.61
N HIS A 3 -4.42 -22.43 7.49
CA HIS A 3 -4.29 -23.46 8.53
C HIS A 3 -2.82 -23.79 8.91
N THR A 4 -1.91 -23.82 7.92
CA THR A 4 -0.49 -24.08 8.19
C THR A 4 0.16 -22.90 8.94
N CYS A 5 -0.20 -21.67 8.59
CA CYS A 5 0.25 -20.47 9.29
C CYS A 5 -0.22 -20.47 10.76
N ASP A 6 -1.47 -20.84 10.99
CA ASP A 6 -2.06 -20.90 12.34
C ASP A 6 -1.34 -21.91 13.25
N LEU A 7 -0.93 -23.07 12.70
CA LEU A 7 -0.21 -24.09 13.46
C LEU A 7 1.13 -23.59 14.03
N VAL A 8 1.73 -22.58 13.42
CA VAL A 8 3.03 -22.01 13.84
C VAL A 8 2.90 -20.56 14.30
N SER A 9 1.69 -20.09 14.53
CA SER A 9 1.39 -18.70 14.94
C SER A 9 2.01 -17.64 13.99
N MET A 10 2.05 -17.92 12.69
CA MET A 10 2.58 -17.04 11.66
C MET A 10 1.43 -16.24 11.02
N PRO A 11 1.46 -14.90 11.03
CA PRO A 11 0.46 -14.11 10.30
C PRO A 11 0.53 -14.36 8.78
N LEU A 12 -0.63 -14.49 8.15
CA LEU A 12 -0.75 -14.62 6.69
C LEU A 12 -1.02 -13.26 6.07
N MET A 13 -0.06 -12.75 5.29
CA MET A 13 -0.28 -11.60 4.40
C MET A 13 -0.67 -12.09 3.01
N VAL A 14 -1.78 -11.61 2.48
CA VAL A 14 -2.21 -11.87 1.10
C VAL A 14 -2.00 -10.60 0.27
N GLU A 15 -1.32 -10.74 -0.86
CA GLU A 15 -1.08 -9.66 -1.82
C GLU A 15 -1.89 -9.92 -3.10
N PRO A 16 -3.14 -9.45 -3.21
CA PRO A 16 -3.89 -9.50 -4.44
C PRO A 16 -3.36 -8.46 -5.44
N LEU A 17 -3.08 -8.87 -6.66
CA LEU A 17 -2.54 -8.00 -7.70
C LEU A 17 -3.51 -7.90 -8.87
N VAL A 18 -3.84 -6.67 -9.27
CA VAL A 18 -4.53 -6.39 -10.53
C VAL A 18 -3.50 -5.93 -11.55
N MET A 19 -3.33 -6.72 -12.60
CA MET A 19 -2.34 -6.49 -13.64
C MET A 19 -3.02 -6.38 -14.99
N GLN A 20 -2.48 -5.53 -15.86
CA GLN A 20 -2.88 -5.40 -17.25
C GLN A 20 -1.66 -5.53 -18.17
N ASP A 21 -1.91 -5.87 -19.42
CA ASP A 21 -0.85 -5.95 -20.42
C ASP A 21 -0.20 -4.57 -20.63
N ASN A 22 1.13 -4.58 -20.75
CA ASN A 22 1.89 -3.41 -21.11
C ASN A 22 2.21 -3.45 -22.62
N THR A 23 1.89 -2.38 -23.34
CA THR A 23 2.15 -2.26 -24.79
C THR A 23 3.62 -2.44 -25.16
N ASN A 24 4.55 -2.21 -24.23
CA ASN A 24 5.99 -2.43 -24.38
C ASN A 24 6.46 -3.84 -23.97
N GLY A 25 5.50 -4.76 -23.73
CA GLY A 25 5.73 -6.13 -23.28
C GLY A 25 5.69 -6.26 -21.74
N GLY A 26 5.25 -7.43 -21.27
CA GLY A 26 5.05 -7.72 -19.86
C GLY A 26 3.76 -7.14 -19.28
N TYR A 27 3.73 -6.96 -17.97
CA TYR A 27 2.56 -6.50 -17.23
C TYR A 27 2.84 -5.22 -16.45
N MET A 28 1.80 -4.41 -16.29
CA MET A 28 1.81 -3.24 -15.40
C MET A 28 0.62 -3.31 -14.43
N VAL A 29 0.73 -2.59 -13.32
CA VAL A 29 -0.35 -2.51 -12.34
C VAL A 29 -1.53 -1.78 -12.95
N ASP A 30 -2.72 -2.33 -12.73
CA ASP A 30 -3.99 -1.71 -13.10
C ASP A 30 -4.65 -1.21 -11.80
N GLY A 31 -4.78 0.11 -11.67
CA GLY A 31 -5.39 0.76 -10.50
C GLY A 31 -6.92 0.81 -10.55
N ASP A 32 -7.57 -0.03 -11.34
CA ASP A 32 -9.02 -0.11 -11.45
C ASP A 32 -9.65 -0.61 -10.14
N LEU A 33 -10.40 0.27 -9.49
CA LEU A 33 -11.02 -0.02 -8.20
C LEU A 33 -11.99 -1.20 -8.27
N ASP A 34 -12.77 -1.31 -9.37
CA ASP A 34 -13.76 -2.37 -9.53
C ASP A 34 -13.13 -3.77 -9.65
N LYS A 35 -11.86 -3.81 -10.03
CA LYS A 35 -11.06 -5.05 -10.04
C LYS A 35 -10.34 -5.28 -8.70
N ILE A 36 -9.93 -4.22 -8.02
CA ILE A 36 -9.25 -4.32 -6.71
C ILE A 36 -10.21 -4.84 -5.64
N LEU A 37 -11.44 -4.32 -5.59
CA LEU A 37 -12.40 -4.66 -4.53
C LEU A 37 -12.70 -6.17 -4.42
N PRO A 38 -13.04 -6.90 -5.50
CA PRO A 38 -13.31 -8.34 -5.38
C PRO A 38 -12.07 -9.15 -4.97
N LEU A 39 -10.86 -8.73 -5.36
CA LEU A 39 -9.63 -9.40 -4.94
C LEU A 39 -9.31 -9.19 -3.47
N VAL A 40 -9.55 -7.97 -2.95
CA VAL A 40 -9.44 -7.70 -1.51
C VAL A 40 -10.48 -8.53 -0.73
N ARG A 41 -11.71 -8.63 -1.24
CA ARG A 41 -12.73 -9.49 -0.65
C ARG A 41 -12.31 -10.96 -0.61
N GLN A 42 -11.73 -11.47 -1.70
CA GLN A 42 -11.19 -12.83 -1.74
C GLN A 42 -10.10 -13.06 -0.68
N ALA A 43 -9.21 -12.07 -0.49
CA ALA A 43 -8.17 -12.15 0.53
C ALA A 43 -8.77 -12.29 1.95
N VAL A 44 -9.84 -11.55 2.25
CA VAL A 44 -10.60 -11.67 3.51
C VAL A 44 -11.17 -13.08 3.67
N GLU A 45 -11.82 -13.60 2.63
CA GLU A 45 -12.44 -14.94 2.64
C GLU A 45 -11.41 -16.07 2.76
N LEU A 46 -10.20 -15.87 2.26
CA LEU A 46 -9.07 -16.79 2.43
C LEU A 46 -8.46 -16.74 3.85
N GLY A 47 -8.94 -15.84 4.70
CA GLY A 47 -8.50 -15.70 6.09
C GLY A 47 -7.18 -14.94 6.22
N ALA A 48 -6.94 -13.94 5.37
CA ALA A 48 -5.78 -13.08 5.52
C ALA A 48 -5.77 -12.37 6.89
N ASP A 49 -4.63 -12.35 7.56
CA ASP A 49 -4.42 -11.54 8.77
C ASP A 49 -4.01 -10.10 8.39
N ILE A 50 -3.41 -9.94 7.23
CA ILE A 50 -2.99 -8.65 6.65
C ILE A 50 -3.22 -8.72 5.14
N ILE A 51 -3.67 -7.62 4.53
CA ILE A 51 -3.80 -7.48 3.08
C ILE A 51 -2.82 -6.44 2.59
N LYS A 52 -2.01 -6.78 1.57
CA LYS A 52 -1.16 -5.83 0.87
C LYS A 52 -1.81 -5.52 -0.48
N ALA A 53 -2.46 -4.37 -0.60
CA ALA A 53 -3.25 -4.01 -1.77
C ALA A 53 -2.61 -2.89 -2.61
N ASP A 54 -2.91 -2.88 -3.90
CA ASP A 54 -2.54 -1.77 -4.79
C ASP A 54 -3.33 -0.50 -4.45
N PRO A 55 -2.73 0.69 -4.63
CA PRO A 55 -3.50 1.93 -4.66
C PRO A 55 -4.40 1.95 -5.90
N CYS A 56 -5.59 2.51 -5.78
CA CYS A 56 -6.45 2.78 -6.94
C CYS A 56 -6.08 4.10 -7.62
N VAL A 57 -6.55 4.30 -8.85
CA VAL A 57 -6.30 5.52 -9.63
C VAL A 57 -6.85 6.76 -8.92
N ASP A 58 -8.07 6.68 -8.42
CA ASP A 58 -8.69 7.74 -7.61
C ASP A 58 -8.54 7.41 -6.13
N ILE A 59 -7.51 7.96 -5.50
CA ILE A 59 -7.18 7.71 -4.09
C ILE A 59 -8.32 8.14 -3.15
N SER A 60 -9.13 9.13 -3.52
CA SER A 60 -10.27 9.57 -2.70
C SER A 60 -11.32 8.47 -2.46
N GLN A 61 -11.32 7.44 -3.30
CA GLN A 61 -12.20 6.27 -3.20
C GLN A 61 -11.56 5.08 -2.45
N TYR A 62 -10.31 5.22 -1.97
CA TYR A 62 -9.61 4.09 -1.36
C TYR A 62 -10.27 3.60 -0.06
N HIS A 63 -11.08 4.43 0.61
CA HIS A 63 -11.90 4.01 1.75
C HIS A 63 -12.78 2.80 1.44
N LYS A 64 -13.21 2.60 0.17
CA LYS A 64 -13.97 1.42 -0.25
C LYS A 64 -13.15 0.12 -0.14
N VAL A 65 -11.83 0.21 -0.39
CA VAL A 65 -10.90 -0.92 -0.18
C VAL A 65 -10.83 -1.27 1.30
N ILE A 66 -10.80 -0.25 2.16
CA ILE A 66 -10.79 -0.44 3.61
C ILE A 66 -12.10 -1.04 4.11
N GLU A 67 -13.24 -0.57 3.60
CA GLU A 67 -14.56 -1.10 3.94
C GLU A 67 -14.72 -2.57 3.55
N ILE A 68 -14.34 -2.94 2.31
CA ILE A 68 -14.46 -4.34 1.83
C ILE A 68 -13.50 -5.29 2.57
N ALA A 69 -12.42 -4.78 3.14
CA ALA A 69 -11.48 -5.54 3.96
C ALA A 69 -12.04 -5.95 5.33
N GLN A 70 -13.18 -5.39 5.74
CA GLN A 70 -13.94 -5.79 6.95
C GLN A 70 -13.11 -5.87 8.23
N GLY A 71 -12.23 -4.90 8.45
CA GLY A 71 -11.38 -4.81 9.64
C GLY A 71 -10.03 -5.52 9.51
N VAL A 72 -9.78 -6.30 8.47
CA VAL A 72 -8.43 -6.80 8.17
C VAL A 72 -7.54 -5.61 7.79
N PRO A 73 -6.36 -5.44 8.45
CA PRO A 73 -5.47 -4.32 8.14
C PRO A 73 -5.01 -4.34 6.68
N VAL A 74 -5.18 -3.20 6.00
CA VAL A 74 -4.71 -3.01 4.62
C VAL A 74 -3.43 -2.18 4.64
N LEU A 75 -2.36 -2.75 4.09
CA LEU A 75 -1.09 -2.08 3.83
C LEU A 75 -0.99 -1.77 2.33
N VAL A 76 -0.62 -0.54 1.99
CA VAL A 76 -0.60 -0.12 0.59
C VAL A 76 0.73 -0.46 -0.07
N ARG A 77 0.67 -0.99 -1.30
CA ARG A 77 1.83 -1.28 -2.13
C ARG A 77 2.41 -0.01 -2.76
N GLY A 78 3.76 0.10 -2.82
CA GLY A 78 4.45 1.32 -3.28
C GLY A 78 4.45 1.55 -4.79
N GLY A 79 4.25 0.52 -5.59
CA GLY A 79 4.34 0.65 -7.06
C GLY A 79 5.74 0.97 -7.59
N GLY A 80 5.82 1.71 -8.71
CA GLY A 80 7.05 2.21 -9.32
C GLY A 80 7.72 3.31 -8.49
N LYS A 81 8.99 3.64 -8.83
CA LYS A 81 9.66 4.82 -8.29
C LYS A 81 9.01 6.09 -8.87
N VAL A 82 8.70 7.03 -8.00
CA VAL A 82 8.16 8.35 -8.31
C VAL A 82 8.94 9.42 -7.56
N SER A 83 8.57 10.70 -7.68
CA SER A 83 9.20 11.78 -6.91
C SER A 83 8.87 11.68 -5.43
N ASP A 84 9.71 12.30 -4.58
CA ASP A 84 9.53 12.32 -3.12
C ASP A 84 8.20 12.98 -2.75
N PHE A 85 7.91 14.11 -3.37
CA PHE A 85 6.64 14.79 -3.16
C PHE A 85 5.43 13.91 -3.48
N GLU A 86 5.49 13.19 -4.62
CA GLU A 86 4.40 12.32 -5.05
C GLU A 86 4.20 11.13 -4.10
N ILE A 87 5.28 10.45 -3.69
CA ILE A 87 5.14 9.28 -2.81
C ILE A 87 4.68 9.69 -1.40
N LEU A 88 5.14 10.83 -0.87
CA LEU A 88 4.73 11.31 0.45
C LEU A 88 3.28 11.82 0.43
N THR A 89 2.88 12.56 -0.62
CA THR A 89 1.49 13.02 -0.80
C THR A 89 0.55 11.83 -0.90
N ARG A 90 0.85 10.89 -1.78
CA ARG A 90 0.04 9.67 -1.95
C ARG A 90 -0.05 8.87 -0.65
N THR A 91 1.05 8.77 0.09
CA THR A 91 1.04 8.08 1.39
C THR A 91 0.10 8.77 2.36
N ARG A 92 0.16 10.10 2.48
CA ARG A 92 -0.72 10.86 3.36
C ARG A 92 -2.19 10.65 3.00
N GLU A 93 -2.53 10.81 1.73
CA GLU A 93 -3.90 10.63 1.23
C GLU A 93 -4.43 9.22 1.53
N LEU A 94 -3.64 8.18 1.29
CA LEU A 94 -4.01 6.79 1.58
C LEU A 94 -4.21 6.52 3.07
N MET A 95 -3.37 7.11 3.93
CA MET A 95 -3.55 7.03 5.38
C MET A 95 -4.84 7.73 5.81
N ASP A 96 -5.19 8.87 5.20
CA ASP A 96 -6.43 9.60 5.46
C ASP A 96 -7.67 8.79 5.03
N GLN A 97 -7.55 7.94 4.01
CA GLN A 97 -8.59 7.00 3.58
C GLN A 97 -8.72 5.75 4.47
N GLY A 98 -7.85 5.59 5.48
CA GLY A 98 -7.93 4.52 6.47
C GLY A 98 -6.98 3.35 6.26
N ALA A 99 -6.01 3.45 5.35
CA ALA A 99 -4.93 2.48 5.26
C ALA A 99 -4.19 2.35 6.62
N ARG A 100 -3.71 1.16 6.95
CA ARG A 100 -3.01 0.89 8.23
C ARG A 100 -1.50 1.00 8.12
N GLY A 101 -0.98 1.23 6.93
CA GLY A 101 0.44 1.38 6.66
C GLY A 101 0.79 1.14 5.20
N ILE A 102 2.06 0.97 4.95
CA ILE A 102 2.64 0.86 3.62
C ILE A 102 3.63 -0.29 3.54
N VAL A 103 3.81 -0.85 2.33
CA VAL A 103 4.88 -1.81 2.01
C VAL A 103 5.59 -1.32 0.75
N TYR A 104 6.55 -0.42 0.95
CA TYR A 104 7.30 0.21 -0.13
C TYR A 104 8.70 -0.38 -0.27
N GLY A 105 9.14 -0.57 -1.50
CA GLY A 105 10.49 -1.02 -1.84
C GLY A 105 11.23 0.06 -2.61
N ARG A 106 10.97 0.17 -3.92
CA ARG A 106 11.74 0.97 -4.86
C ARG A 106 11.84 2.46 -4.50
N ASN A 107 10.80 3.06 -3.94
CA ASN A 107 10.82 4.46 -3.51
C ASN A 107 11.74 4.71 -2.32
N VAL A 108 12.09 3.68 -1.55
CA VAL A 108 13.04 3.75 -0.42
C VAL A 108 14.44 3.32 -0.84
N ILE A 109 14.56 2.09 -1.38
CA ILE A 109 15.89 1.50 -1.65
C ILE A 109 16.64 2.18 -2.81
N HIS A 110 15.93 2.82 -3.74
CA HIS A 110 16.52 3.57 -4.85
C HIS A 110 16.52 5.10 -4.60
N HIS A 111 16.29 5.52 -3.35
CA HIS A 111 16.38 6.93 -2.96
C HIS A 111 17.86 7.28 -2.63
N ASP A 112 18.28 8.50 -2.93
CA ASP A 112 19.65 8.96 -2.65
C ASP A 112 19.97 8.94 -1.15
N ASN A 113 18.95 9.17 -0.30
CA ASN A 113 19.03 9.04 1.15
C ASN A 113 17.88 8.13 1.68
N PRO A 114 18.04 6.79 1.63
CA PRO A 114 16.99 5.85 2.06
C PRO A 114 16.58 6.05 3.53
N GLY A 115 17.53 6.43 4.38
CA GLY A 115 17.26 6.68 5.80
C GLY A 115 16.34 7.89 6.02
N ALA A 116 16.54 8.99 5.27
CA ALA A 116 15.67 10.17 5.35
C ALA A 116 14.26 9.84 4.82
N MET A 117 14.16 9.18 3.66
CA MET A 117 12.89 8.74 3.09
C MET A 117 12.12 7.81 4.05
N THR A 118 12.80 6.86 4.68
CA THR A 118 12.18 5.99 5.69
C THR A 118 11.62 6.79 6.86
N ARG A 119 12.40 7.74 7.42
CA ARG A 119 11.91 8.59 8.52
C ARG A 119 10.72 9.46 8.12
N ALA A 120 10.73 10.02 6.91
CA ALA A 120 9.61 10.82 6.40
C ALA A 120 8.32 9.98 6.27
N LEU A 121 8.42 8.78 5.70
CA LEU A 121 7.30 7.85 5.60
C LEU A 121 6.80 7.40 6.98
N MET A 122 7.70 7.10 7.92
CA MET A 122 7.33 6.77 9.30
C MET A 122 6.62 7.91 10.00
N ALA A 123 7.05 9.15 9.81
CA ALA A 123 6.39 10.33 10.39
C ALA A 123 4.93 10.47 9.87
N ILE A 124 4.69 10.21 8.58
CA ILE A 124 3.31 10.19 8.05
C ILE A 124 2.50 9.05 8.65
N VAL A 125 3.04 7.83 8.66
CA VAL A 125 2.29 6.62 9.03
C VAL A 125 2.02 6.54 10.54
N HIS A 126 2.98 6.92 11.38
CA HIS A 126 2.89 6.73 12.83
C HIS A 126 2.58 8.01 13.60
N ASP A 127 3.09 9.16 13.11
CA ASP A 127 2.98 10.43 13.83
C ASP A 127 1.96 11.39 13.19
N ASN A 128 1.28 10.94 12.12
CA ASN A 128 0.29 11.74 11.38
C ASN A 128 0.85 13.07 10.84
N ALA A 129 2.15 13.07 10.47
CA ALA A 129 2.83 14.27 10.01
C ALA A 129 2.23 14.81 8.69
N SER A 130 2.30 16.13 8.51
CA SER A 130 1.93 16.77 7.25
C SER A 130 2.96 16.49 6.16
N ILE A 131 2.56 16.74 4.90
CA ILE A 131 3.45 16.58 3.74
C ILE A 131 4.66 17.52 3.87
N GLU A 132 4.45 18.77 4.33
CA GLU A 132 5.52 19.75 4.53
C GLU A 132 6.54 19.26 5.55
N THR A 133 6.08 18.69 6.67
CA THR A 133 6.95 18.09 7.69
C THR A 133 7.74 16.92 7.13
N ALA A 134 7.09 16.03 6.39
CA ALA A 134 7.74 14.87 5.79
C ALA A 134 8.77 15.29 4.72
N MET A 135 8.45 16.28 3.88
CA MET A 135 9.38 16.85 2.89
C MET A 135 10.61 17.47 3.55
N ALA A 136 10.44 18.18 4.67
CA ALA A 136 11.57 18.75 5.41
C ALA A 136 12.51 17.68 6.01
N ILE A 137 12.06 16.46 6.23
CA ILE A 137 12.89 15.33 6.69
C ILE A 137 13.73 14.76 5.55
N VAL A 138 13.21 14.79 4.33
CA VAL A 138 13.91 14.25 3.15
C VAL A 138 15.02 15.21 2.70
N GLY A 139 14.82 16.53 2.83
CA GLY A 139 15.80 17.60 2.50
C GLY A 139 15.42 18.37 1.29
#